data_87360a6d163e9a71c8873f6a7f730427
#
_entry.id   87360a6d163e9a71c8873f6a7f730427
#
_cell.length_a   1.000
_cell.length_b   1.000
_cell.length_c   1.000
_cell.angle_alpha   90.00
_cell.angle_beta   90.00
_cell.angle_gamma   90.00
#
_symmetry.space_group_name_H-M   'P 1'
#
loop_
_entity.id
_entity.type
_entity.pdbx_description
1 polymer ?
#
loop_
_entity_poly.entity_id
_entity_poly.type
_entity_poly.pdbx_seq_one_letter_code
_entity_poly.pdbx_strand_id
1 'polypeptide(L)'
;MTPTLEITDLSKSYGPRTVLDNLSLSIDGGVFALLGPNGAGKTTLVSILTTLLRPDSGSARILGHDTVADARTVRRLIGATGQYASVDEALSGRENLVMVGRLLGLATRAARTRADELISSFGLEEAAGRAVSGYSGGMRRRIDLAASLMCPPAVLFLDEPTTGLDPASRLGLWDDVAALAEAGSCVFLTTQLLDEAEALADRVAILQGGSIVADGSPAELKRLVGTETAALVDAEGTVHRSFELDGTAHSLERALHNLSEAERDLRVELRTPTLDDAFIAITRATEEARA
;
A
#
# COMPACT_ATOMS: atom_id res chain seq x y z
N MET A 1 3.48 -10.21 21.70
CA MET A 1 2.87 -8.87 21.60
C MET A 1 1.55 -9.04 20.89
N THR A 2 0.53 -8.24 21.20
CA THR A 2 -0.75 -8.30 20.48
C THR A 2 -0.56 -7.59 19.15
N PRO A 3 -0.95 -8.18 18.00
CA PRO A 3 -0.81 -7.52 16.70
C PRO A 3 -1.66 -6.26 16.64
N THR A 4 -1.23 -5.30 15.83
CA THR A 4 -1.96 -4.05 15.59
C THR A 4 -3.25 -4.30 14.82
N LEU A 5 -3.20 -5.24 13.86
CA LEU A 5 -4.35 -5.71 13.09
C LEU A 5 -4.29 -7.23 12.98
N GLU A 6 -5.42 -7.89 13.27
CA GLU A 6 -5.57 -9.34 13.19
C GLU A 6 -6.85 -9.70 12.44
N ILE A 7 -6.76 -10.61 11.50
CA ILE A 7 -7.88 -11.14 10.71
C ILE A 7 -7.83 -12.65 10.84
N THR A 8 -8.96 -13.27 11.16
CA THR A 8 -9.05 -14.73 11.36
C THR A 8 -10.23 -15.27 10.58
N ASP A 9 -9.95 -16.15 9.61
CA ASP A 9 -10.89 -16.93 8.80
C ASP A 9 -12.05 -16.09 8.21
N LEU A 10 -11.71 -14.86 7.79
CA LEU A 10 -12.67 -13.86 7.37
C LEU A 10 -13.20 -14.16 5.96
N SER A 11 -14.53 -14.25 5.84
CA SER A 11 -15.18 -14.46 4.55
C SER A 11 -16.28 -13.43 4.30
N LYS A 12 -16.48 -13.10 3.00
CA LYS A 12 -17.50 -12.19 2.54
C LYS A 12 -18.01 -12.55 1.17
N SER A 13 -19.32 -12.62 1.00
CA SER A 13 -20.00 -12.89 -0.27
C SER A 13 -21.04 -11.83 -0.60
N TYR A 14 -21.28 -11.61 -1.88
CA TYR A 14 -22.37 -10.80 -2.41
C TYR A 14 -23.24 -11.70 -3.31
N GLY A 15 -24.36 -12.15 -2.75
CA GLY A 15 -25.17 -13.18 -3.40
C GLY A 15 -24.36 -14.47 -3.61
N PRO A 16 -24.30 -15.02 -4.83
CA PRO A 16 -23.55 -16.25 -5.11
C PRO A 16 -22.04 -16.05 -5.24
N ARG A 17 -21.56 -14.80 -5.27
CA ARG A 17 -20.14 -14.49 -5.49
C ARG A 17 -19.42 -14.32 -4.15
N THR A 18 -18.52 -15.25 -3.84
CA THR A 18 -17.56 -15.08 -2.74
C THR A 18 -16.46 -14.10 -3.19
N VAL A 19 -16.24 -13.06 -2.39
CA VAL A 19 -15.26 -12.00 -2.66
C VAL A 19 -14.06 -12.10 -1.73
N LEU A 20 -14.25 -12.52 -0.47
CA LEU A 20 -13.20 -12.90 0.46
C LEU A 20 -13.51 -14.32 0.95
N ASP A 21 -12.50 -15.17 0.94
CA ASP A 21 -12.62 -16.59 1.25
C ASP A 21 -11.57 -17.00 2.28
N ASN A 22 -12.03 -17.20 3.51
CA ASN A 22 -11.24 -17.71 4.64
C ASN A 22 -9.89 -16.99 4.82
N LEU A 23 -9.90 -15.65 4.75
CA LEU A 23 -8.72 -14.81 4.79
C LEU A 23 -8.23 -14.66 6.23
N SER A 24 -6.96 -14.99 6.47
CA SER A 24 -6.27 -14.77 7.75
C SER A 24 -5.00 -13.95 7.54
N LEU A 25 -4.75 -12.97 8.41
CA LEU A 25 -3.63 -12.04 8.32
C LEU A 25 -3.36 -11.41 9.69
N SER A 26 -2.09 -11.21 10.03
CA SER A 26 -1.65 -10.52 11.25
C SER A 26 -0.61 -9.46 10.89
N ILE A 27 -0.77 -8.22 11.39
CA ILE A 27 0.11 -7.09 11.11
C ILE A 27 0.49 -6.43 12.44
N ASP A 28 1.80 -6.25 12.68
CA ASP A 28 2.32 -5.67 13.92
C ASP A 28 2.52 -4.15 13.83
N GLY A 29 2.77 -3.60 12.63
CA GLY A 29 3.02 -2.16 12.40
C GLY A 29 3.73 -1.91 11.08
N GLY A 30 4.29 -0.71 10.90
CA GLY A 30 4.94 -0.28 9.67
C GLY A 30 3.97 -0.05 8.51
N VAL A 31 4.46 -0.12 7.28
CA VAL A 31 3.67 -0.01 6.06
C VAL A 31 3.36 -1.41 5.52
N PHE A 32 2.11 -1.77 5.53
CA PHE A 32 1.60 -3.00 4.94
C PHE A 32 0.85 -2.69 3.66
N ALA A 33 1.21 -3.35 2.55
CA ALA A 33 0.52 -3.24 1.27
C ALA A 33 -0.29 -4.50 0.94
N LEU A 34 -1.58 -4.32 0.66
CA LEU A 34 -2.42 -5.35 0.06
C LEU A 34 -2.46 -5.15 -1.46
N LEU A 35 -1.71 -5.96 -2.15
CA LEU A 35 -1.58 -5.94 -3.61
C LEU A 35 -2.59 -6.89 -4.25
N GLY A 36 -3.16 -6.51 -5.38
CA GLY A 36 -4.04 -7.40 -6.13
C GLY A 36 -4.77 -6.68 -7.26
N PRO A 37 -5.28 -7.44 -8.24
CA PRO A 37 -6.01 -6.87 -9.38
C PRO A 37 -7.33 -6.24 -8.93
N ASN A 38 -7.96 -5.51 -9.86
CA ASN A 38 -9.29 -4.98 -9.65
C ASN A 38 -10.31 -6.12 -9.45
N GLY A 39 -11.17 -5.97 -8.44
CA GLY A 39 -12.17 -6.98 -8.08
C GLY A 39 -11.62 -8.15 -7.24
N ALA A 40 -10.37 -8.12 -6.80
CA ALA A 40 -9.80 -9.15 -5.91
C ALA A 40 -10.39 -9.14 -4.49
N GLY A 41 -11.04 -8.05 -4.07
CA GLY A 41 -11.64 -7.92 -2.74
C GLY A 41 -10.96 -6.88 -1.82
N LYS A 42 -9.95 -6.13 -2.31
CA LYS A 42 -9.20 -5.13 -1.53
C LYS A 42 -10.11 -4.13 -0.81
N THR A 43 -10.95 -3.41 -1.55
CA THR A 43 -11.90 -2.42 -1.00
C THR A 43 -12.94 -3.07 -0.08
N THR A 44 -13.35 -4.32 -0.35
CA THR A 44 -14.25 -5.07 0.53
C THR A 44 -13.58 -5.33 1.89
N LEU A 45 -12.32 -5.77 1.87
CA LEU A 45 -11.56 -5.97 3.10
C LEU A 45 -11.38 -4.67 3.87
N VAL A 46 -10.94 -3.59 3.21
CA VAL A 46 -10.83 -2.26 3.85
C VAL A 46 -12.17 -1.82 4.45
N SER A 47 -13.29 -2.04 3.75
CA SER A 47 -14.62 -1.69 4.27
C SER A 47 -14.98 -2.47 5.55
N ILE A 48 -14.55 -3.73 5.67
CA ILE A 48 -14.76 -4.51 6.90
C ILE A 48 -13.85 -3.99 8.03
N LEU A 49 -12.57 -3.74 7.74
CA LEU A 49 -11.61 -3.25 8.72
C LEU A 49 -11.96 -1.86 9.24
N THR A 50 -12.51 -1.02 8.37
CA THR A 50 -13.00 0.33 8.74
C THR A 50 -14.42 0.36 9.31
N THR A 51 -14.98 -0.82 9.60
CA THR A 51 -16.34 -0.99 10.22
C THR A 51 -17.52 -0.56 9.35
N LEU A 52 -17.32 -0.35 8.05
CA LEU A 52 -18.37 0.04 7.10
C LEU A 52 -19.19 -1.17 6.62
N LEU A 53 -18.59 -2.37 6.67
CA LEU A 53 -19.19 -3.61 6.22
C LEU A 53 -18.98 -4.70 7.29
N ARG A 54 -19.94 -5.61 7.43
CA ARG A 54 -19.79 -6.80 8.29
C ARG A 54 -19.32 -7.99 7.46
N PRO A 55 -18.36 -8.79 7.95
CA PRO A 55 -18.05 -10.07 7.35
C PRO A 55 -19.26 -11.03 7.50
N ASP A 56 -19.28 -12.07 6.69
CA ASP A 56 -20.29 -13.13 6.80
C ASP A 56 -19.84 -14.21 7.79
N SER A 57 -18.51 -14.44 7.89
CA SER A 57 -17.89 -15.31 8.90
C SER A 57 -16.49 -14.82 9.24
N GLY A 58 -15.89 -15.40 10.30
CA GLY A 58 -14.60 -14.99 10.81
C GLY A 58 -14.65 -13.69 11.61
N SER A 59 -13.49 -13.11 11.89
CA SER A 59 -13.38 -11.87 12.66
C SER A 59 -12.20 -11.03 12.21
N ALA A 60 -12.29 -9.71 12.48
CA ALA A 60 -11.16 -8.80 12.34
C ALA A 60 -11.04 -7.94 13.62
N ARG A 61 -9.81 -7.70 14.07
CA ARG A 61 -9.51 -6.92 15.27
C ARG A 61 -8.46 -5.88 15.00
N ILE A 62 -8.62 -4.73 15.62
CA ILE A 62 -7.66 -3.62 15.62
C ILE A 62 -7.30 -3.32 17.07
N LEU A 63 -6.01 -3.49 17.42
CA LEU A 63 -5.51 -3.40 18.80
C LEU A 63 -6.37 -4.24 19.79
N GLY A 64 -6.77 -5.44 19.37
CA GLY A 64 -7.60 -6.36 20.14
C GLY A 64 -9.09 -6.07 20.13
N HIS A 65 -9.56 -4.92 19.57
CA HIS A 65 -10.99 -4.56 19.46
C HIS A 65 -11.61 -5.13 18.19
N ASP A 66 -12.71 -5.84 18.33
CA ASP A 66 -13.43 -6.44 17.20
C ASP A 66 -14.12 -5.38 16.33
N THR A 67 -13.97 -5.46 15.01
CA THR A 67 -14.51 -4.46 14.07
C THR A 67 -16.03 -4.42 14.01
N VAL A 68 -16.72 -5.46 14.49
CA VAL A 68 -18.18 -5.54 14.54
C VAL A 68 -18.70 -5.22 15.93
N ALA A 69 -18.19 -5.92 16.95
CA ALA A 69 -18.67 -5.77 18.32
C ALA A 69 -18.25 -4.42 18.93
N ASP A 70 -17.01 -3.99 18.67
CA ASP A 70 -16.41 -2.77 19.23
C ASP A 70 -16.29 -1.64 18.19
N ALA A 71 -17.12 -1.63 17.14
CA ALA A 71 -17.02 -0.73 16.00
C ALA A 71 -16.84 0.76 16.38
N ARG A 72 -17.47 1.21 17.49
CA ARG A 72 -17.33 2.59 17.96
C ARG A 72 -15.93 2.88 18.50
N THR A 73 -15.29 1.92 19.15
CA THR A 73 -13.92 2.01 19.65
C THR A 73 -12.94 1.98 18.48
N VAL A 74 -13.12 1.02 17.55
CA VAL A 74 -12.29 0.89 16.34
C VAL A 74 -12.28 2.19 15.55
N ARG A 75 -13.44 2.83 15.29
CA ARG A 75 -13.53 4.11 14.56
C ARG A 75 -12.77 5.27 15.20
N ARG A 76 -12.41 5.19 16.47
CA ARG A 76 -11.56 6.20 17.15
C ARG A 76 -10.08 5.89 17.03
N LEU A 77 -9.74 4.66 16.69
CA LEU A 77 -8.36 4.18 16.57
C LEU A 77 -7.83 4.26 15.13
N ILE A 78 -8.74 4.41 14.16
CA ILE A 78 -8.39 4.37 12.74
C ILE A 78 -8.57 5.73 12.07
N GLY A 79 -7.74 5.96 11.03
CA GLY A 79 -7.98 6.93 9.97
C GLY A 79 -8.22 6.17 8.66
N ALA A 80 -9.02 6.72 7.77
CA ALA A 80 -9.24 6.10 6.48
C ALA A 80 -9.41 7.16 5.40
N THR A 81 -8.78 6.94 4.23
CA THR A 81 -9.06 7.66 3.00
C THR A 81 -9.60 6.68 1.97
N GLY A 82 -10.70 7.02 1.32
CA GLY A 82 -11.29 6.20 0.26
C GLY A 82 -10.72 6.52 -1.12
N GLN A 83 -11.23 5.86 -2.16
CA GLN A 83 -10.90 6.15 -3.56
C GLN A 83 -11.29 7.57 -3.98
N TYR A 84 -12.31 8.15 -3.36
CA TYR A 84 -12.73 9.54 -3.57
C TYR A 84 -12.42 10.37 -2.33
N ALA A 85 -11.92 11.58 -2.55
CA ALA A 85 -11.66 12.50 -1.46
C ALA A 85 -12.94 12.79 -0.65
N SER A 86 -12.85 12.62 0.67
CA SER A 86 -13.96 12.81 1.60
C SER A 86 -14.16 14.26 2.03
N VAL A 87 -13.57 15.21 1.29
CA VAL A 87 -13.61 16.65 1.57
C VAL A 87 -14.70 17.34 0.76
N ASP A 88 -15.32 18.36 1.36
CA ASP A 88 -16.31 19.20 0.68
C ASP A 88 -15.59 20.17 -0.27
N GLU A 89 -15.89 20.06 -1.55
CA GLU A 89 -15.26 20.87 -2.60
C GLU A 89 -15.63 22.36 -2.52
N ALA A 90 -16.76 22.72 -1.89
CA ALA A 90 -17.20 24.10 -1.71
C ALA A 90 -16.45 24.82 -0.58
N LEU A 91 -15.93 24.06 0.38
CA LEU A 91 -15.16 24.59 1.50
C LEU A 91 -13.67 24.72 1.14
N SER A 92 -12.98 25.61 1.85
CA SER A 92 -11.52 25.68 1.78
C SER A 92 -10.87 24.48 2.46
N GLY A 93 -9.59 24.20 2.15
CA GLY A 93 -8.86 23.11 2.82
C GLY A 93 -8.88 23.24 4.34
N ARG A 94 -8.64 24.46 4.85
CA ARG A 94 -8.68 24.75 6.30
C ARG A 94 -10.07 24.49 6.89
N GLU A 95 -11.13 24.94 6.25
CA GLU A 95 -12.51 24.71 6.73
C GLU A 95 -12.86 23.24 6.78
N ASN A 96 -12.46 22.46 5.77
CA ASN A 96 -12.60 21.00 5.76
C ASN A 96 -11.94 20.36 6.99
N LEU A 97 -10.65 20.65 7.23
CA LEU A 97 -9.94 20.09 8.37
C LEU A 97 -10.59 20.47 9.70
N VAL A 98 -10.94 21.76 9.88
CA VAL A 98 -11.61 22.22 11.10
C VAL A 98 -12.97 21.52 11.27
N MET A 99 -13.74 21.37 10.21
CA MET A 99 -15.02 20.64 10.22
C MET A 99 -14.82 19.19 10.67
N VAL A 100 -13.88 18.47 10.06
CA VAL A 100 -13.57 17.07 10.43
C VAL A 100 -13.12 16.99 11.89
N GLY A 101 -12.21 17.86 12.33
CA GLY A 101 -11.79 17.89 13.74
C GLY A 101 -12.94 18.12 14.71
N ARG A 102 -13.90 18.98 14.35
CA ARG A 102 -15.11 19.20 15.13
C ARG A 102 -16.02 17.97 15.17
N LEU A 103 -16.19 17.28 14.06
CA LEU A 103 -16.95 16.03 13.98
C LEU A 103 -16.31 14.91 14.82
N LEU A 104 -14.97 14.90 14.89
CA LEU A 104 -14.21 13.98 15.75
C LEU A 104 -14.19 14.38 17.24
N GLY A 105 -14.82 15.51 17.59
CA GLY A 105 -15.00 15.96 18.98
C GLY A 105 -13.95 16.94 19.51
N LEU A 106 -13.04 17.42 18.68
CA LEU A 106 -12.07 18.44 19.08
C LEU A 106 -12.76 19.78 19.41
N ALA A 107 -12.31 20.49 20.43
CA ALA A 107 -12.71 21.88 20.67
C ALA A 107 -12.33 22.75 19.46
N THR A 108 -13.08 23.80 19.15
CA THR A 108 -12.86 24.65 17.97
C THR A 108 -11.42 25.19 17.88
N ARG A 109 -10.85 25.62 19.02
CA ARG A 109 -9.47 26.11 19.07
C ARG A 109 -8.48 24.99 18.72
N ALA A 110 -8.62 23.80 19.32
CA ALA A 110 -7.77 22.66 19.06
C ALA A 110 -7.88 22.18 17.60
N ALA A 111 -9.10 22.14 17.05
CA ALA A 111 -9.32 21.80 15.65
C ALA A 111 -8.62 22.76 14.68
N ARG A 112 -8.64 24.10 14.98
CA ARG A 112 -7.92 25.09 14.17
C ARG A 112 -6.43 24.93 14.27
N THR A 113 -5.87 24.81 15.47
CA THR A 113 -4.42 24.61 15.67
C THR A 113 -3.97 23.34 14.94
N ARG A 114 -4.70 22.23 15.09
CA ARG A 114 -4.36 20.97 14.40
C ARG A 114 -4.48 21.08 12.88
N ALA A 115 -5.48 21.81 12.38
CA ALA A 115 -5.62 22.06 10.94
C ALA A 115 -4.42 22.84 10.40
N ASP A 116 -3.93 23.87 11.12
CA ASP A 116 -2.77 24.66 10.70
C ASP A 116 -1.48 23.83 10.70
N GLU A 117 -1.27 22.96 11.69
CA GLU A 117 -0.15 22.03 11.75
C GLU A 117 -0.16 21.09 10.53
N LEU A 118 -1.31 20.48 10.21
CA LEU A 118 -1.44 19.56 9.08
C LEU A 118 -1.30 20.28 7.74
N ILE A 119 -1.87 21.47 7.57
CA ILE A 119 -1.68 22.29 6.38
C ILE A 119 -0.19 22.54 6.12
N SER A 120 0.56 22.87 7.18
CA SER A 120 1.99 23.09 7.05
C SER A 120 2.77 21.81 6.75
N SER A 121 2.47 20.69 7.43
CA SER A 121 3.17 19.44 7.21
C SER A 121 2.95 18.87 5.79
N PHE A 122 1.80 19.17 5.17
CA PHE A 122 1.49 18.73 3.80
C PHE A 122 1.80 19.81 2.72
N GLY A 123 2.44 20.92 3.08
CA GLY A 123 2.82 21.98 2.13
C GLY A 123 1.62 22.63 1.42
N LEU A 124 0.51 22.84 2.14
CA LEU A 124 -0.74 23.38 1.59
C LEU A 124 -1.04 24.81 2.04
N GLU A 125 -0.07 25.54 2.63
CA GLU A 125 -0.26 26.87 3.22
C GLU A 125 -0.83 27.87 2.22
N GLU A 126 -0.29 27.95 1.01
CA GLU A 126 -0.74 28.89 -0.03
C GLU A 126 -2.16 28.59 -0.53
N ALA A 127 -2.58 27.35 -0.43
CA ALA A 127 -3.88 26.87 -0.90
C ALA A 127 -4.95 26.81 0.20
N ALA A 128 -4.55 26.86 1.47
CA ALA A 128 -5.39 26.55 2.63
C ALA A 128 -6.69 27.37 2.70
N GLY A 129 -6.70 28.59 2.21
CA GLY A 129 -7.87 29.48 2.18
C GLY A 129 -8.72 29.41 0.89
N ARG A 130 -8.29 28.64 -0.12
CA ARG A 130 -9.04 28.48 -1.37
C ARG A 130 -10.00 27.29 -1.27
N ALA A 131 -11.13 27.35 -1.99
CA ALA A 131 -12.05 26.22 -2.12
C ALA A 131 -11.34 25.01 -2.73
N VAL A 132 -11.62 23.81 -2.19
CA VAL A 132 -11.01 22.53 -2.63
C VAL A 132 -11.35 22.21 -4.11
N SER A 133 -12.46 22.72 -4.63
CA SER A 133 -12.79 22.64 -6.08
C SER A 133 -11.67 23.16 -6.97
N GLY A 134 -10.87 24.13 -6.51
CA GLY A 134 -9.72 24.69 -7.24
C GLY A 134 -8.38 23.99 -6.96
N TYR A 135 -8.36 22.87 -6.24
CA TYR A 135 -7.14 22.11 -5.95
C TYR A 135 -6.76 21.19 -7.12
N SER A 136 -5.45 20.95 -7.29
CA SER A 136 -4.98 19.85 -8.14
C SER A 136 -5.35 18.48 -7.53
N GLY A 137 -5.26 17.40 -8.30
CA GLY A 137 -5.48 16.04 -7.80
C GLY A 137 -4.60 15.71 -6.60
N GLY A 138 -3.30 16.01 -6.69
CA GLY A 138 -2.35 15.81 -5.59
C GLY A 138 -2.69 16.64 -4.34
N MET A 139 -3.09 17.90 -4.51
CA MET A 139 -3.53 18.74 -3.38
C MET A 139 -4.82 18.22 -2.73
N ARG A 140 -5.78 17.73 -3.53
CA ARG A 140 -7.00 17.08 -2.99
C ARG A 140 -6.66 15.84 -2.19
N ARG A 141 -5.71 15.03 -2.69
CA ARG A 141 -5.29 13.82 -1.98
C ARG A 141 -4.57 14.13 -0.68
N ARG A 142 -3.70 15.13 -0.67
CA ARG A 142 -3.01 15.59 0.54
C ARG A 142 -3.98 16.15 1.59
N ILE A 143 -4.98 16.94 1.20
CA ILE A 143 -5.97 17.46 2.18
C ILE A 143 -6.88 16.35 2.71
N ASP A 144 -7.22 15.33 1.90
CA ASP A 144 -7.97 14.16 2.33
C ASP A 144 -7.17 13.31 3.33
N LEU A 145 -5.88 13.10 3.05
CA LEU A 145 -4.97 12.44 3.99
C LEU A 145 -4.83 13.25 5.28
N ALA A 146 -4.64 14.56 5.20
CA ALA A 146 -4.58 15.44 6.36
C ALA A 146 -5.88 15.36 7.20
N ALA A 147 -7.05 15.27 6.57
CA ALA A 147 -8.32 15.11 7.25
C ALA A 147 -8.38 13.81 8.08
N SER A 148 -7.83 12.70 7.56
CA SER A 148 -7.75 11.42 8.28
C SER A 148 -6.82 11.46 9.50
N LEU A 149 -5.93 12.47 9.57
CA LEU A 149 -4.93 12.68 10.61
C LEU A 149 -5.31 13.78 11.62
N MET A 150 -6.51 14.34 11.53
CA MET A 150 -6.99 15.34 12.49
C MET A 150 -6.96 14.82 13.94
N CYS A 151 -7.23 13.53 14.14
CA CYS A 151 -6.89 12.81 15.35
C CYS A 151 -5.88 11.72 14.95
N PRO A 152 -4.67 11.65 15.54
CA PRO A 152 -3.66 10.67 15.18
C PRO A 152 -4.21 9.24 15.31
N PRO A 153 -4.32 8.48 14.21
CA PRO A 153 -4.84 7.12 14.26
C PRO A 153 -3.74 6.12 14.65
N ALA A 154 -4.12 5.01 15.27
CA ALA A 154 -3.22 3.89 15.45
C ALA A 154 -3.02 3.11 14.15
N VAL A 155 -4.06 3.04 13.31
CA VAL A 155 -4.00 2.43 11.97
C VAL A 155 -4.60 3.39 10.95
N LEU A 156 -3.85 3.66 9.90
CA LEU A 156 -4.28 4.46 8.75
C LEU A 156 -4.55 3.56 7.55
N PHE A 157 -5.78 3.57 7.06
CA PHE A 157 -6.20 2.83 5.87
C PHE A 157 -6.18 3.75 4.64
N LEU A 158 -5.45 3.34 3.60
CA LEU A 158 -5.34 4.06 2.33
C LEU A 158 -5.81 3.14 1.20
N ASP A 159 -6.98 3.42 0.63
CA ASP A 159 -7.52 2.62 -0.48
C ASP A 159 -7.12 3.25 -1.81
N GLU A 160 -6.15 2.62 -2.50
CA GLU A 160 -5.54 3.06 -3.77
C GLU A 160 -5.14 4.55 -3.76
N PRO A 161 -4.22 4.97 -2.86
CA PRO A 161 -4.01 6.38 -2.54
C PRO A 161 -3.48 7.22 -3.69
N THR A 162 -2.79 6.63 -4.66
CA THR A 162 -2.13 7.35 -5.76
C THR A 162 -2.82 7.21 -7.11
N THR A 163 -3.97 6.52 -7.15
CA THR A 163 -4.73 6.34 -8.39
C THR A 163 -5.14 7.70 -8.97
N GLY A 164 -4.79 7.92 -10.26
CA GLY A 164 -5.10 9.14 -10.98
C GLY A 164 -4.19 10.34 -10.68
N LEU A 165 -3.15 10.18 -9.89
CA LEU A 165 -2.14 11.21 -9.67
C LEU A 165 -1.08 11.21 -10.76
N ASP A 166 -0.55 12.40 -11.07
CA ASP A 166 0.66 12.54 -11.87
C ASP A 166 1.89 12.00 -11.10
N PRO A 167 3.01 11.66 -11.82
CA PRO A 167 4.18 11.07 -11.18
C PRO A 167 4.78 11.89 -10.03
N ALA A 168 4.82 13.22 -10.15
CA ALA A 168 5.40 14.08 -9.11
C ALA A 168 4.51 14.12 -7.85
N SER A 169 3.19 14.21 -8.03
CA SER A 169 2.21 14.14 -6.94
C SER A 169 2.24 12.79 -6.23
N ARG A 170 2.47 11.70 -6.99
CA ARG A 170 2.61 10.33 -6.44
C ARG A 170 3.82 10.22 -5.53
N LEU A 171 5.00 10.63 -6.00
CA LEU A 171 6.23 10.60 -5.19
C LEU A 171 6.08 11.42 -3.90
N GLY A 172 5.52 12.64 -4.00
CA GLY A 172 5.29 13.44 -2.81
C GLY A 172 4.31 12.81 -1.81
N LEU A 173 3.31 12.05 -2.28
CA LEU A 173 2.40 11.31 -1.39
C LEU A 173 3.11 10.11 -0.74
N TRP A 174 4.01 9.46 -1.46
CA TRP A 174 4.84 8.38 -0.90
C TRP A 174 5.72 8.89 0.25
N ASP A 175 6.36 10.04 0.08
CA ASP A 175 7.14 10.69 1.15
C ASP A 175 6.26 10.98 2.38
N ASP A 176 5.05 11.50 2.15
CA ASP A 176 4.07 11.77 3.23
C ASP A 176 3.69 10.48 3.98
N VAL A 177 3.45 9.36 3.27
CA VAL A 177 3.09 8.06 3.86
C VAL A 177 4.27 7.46 4.63
N ALA A 178 5.48 7.51 4.08
CA ALA A 178 6.69 7.04 4.75
C ALA A 178 6.93 7.79 6.08
N ALA A 179 6.81 9.11 6.06
CA ALA A 179 6.95 9.94 7.26
C ALA A 179 5.91 9.59 8.36
N LEU A 180 4.68 9.22 7.97
CA LEU A 180 3.65 8.79 8.93
C LEU A 180 3.99 7.44 9.57
N ALA A 181 4.54 6.50 8.82
CA ALA A 181 4.98 5.22 9.34
C ALA A 181 6.18 5.38 10.28
N GLU A 182 7.17 6.21 9.92
CA GLU A 182 8.32 6.56 10.78
C GLU A 182 7.87 7.24 12.09
N ALA A 183 6.79 8.01 12.06
CA ALA A 183 6.18 8.60 13.26
C ALA A 183 5.43 7.58 14.13
N GLY A 184 5.38 6.30 13.74
CA GLY A 184 4.81 5.19 14.51
C GLY A 184 3.38 4.81 14.18
N SER A 185 2.77 5.36 13.12
CA SER A 185 1.48 4.91 12.62
C SER A 185 1.62 3.58 11.86
N CYS A 186 0.72 2.62 12.10
CA CYS A 186 0.58 1.47 11.21
C CYS A 186 -0.20 1.92 9.97
N VAL A 187 0.38 1.76 8.78
CA VAL A 187 -0.28 2.10 7.51
C VAL A 187 -0.69 0.83 6.79
N PHE A 188 -1.96 0.68 6.51
CA PHE A 188 -2.53 -0.36 5.67
C PHE A 188 -2.95 0.27 4.35
N LEU A 189 -2.19 0.01 3.27
CA LEU A 189 -2.54 0.51 1.95
C LEU A 189 -3.00 -0.62 1.03
N THR A 190 -3.98 -0.34 0.18
CA THR A 190 -4.30 -1.21 -0.95
C THR A 190 -3.76 -0.58 -2.22
N THR A 191 -3.24 -1.38 -3.11
CA THR A 191 -2.77 -0.91 -4.40
C THR A 191 -2.86 -2.00 -5.48
N GLN A 192 -2.85 -1.57 -6.72
CA GLN A 192 -2.60 -2.40 -7.90
C GLN A 192 -1.26 -2.04 -8.57
N LEU A 193 -0.57 -1.02 -8.04
CA LEU A 193 0.71 -0.54 -8.53
C LEU A 193 1.83 -1.23 -7.77
N LEU A 194 2.62 -2.01 -8.48
CA LEU A 194 3.71 -2.78 -7.88
C LEU A 194 4.86 -1.89 -7.43
N ASP A 195 5.15 -0.83 -8.18
CA ASP A 195 6.13 0.19 -7.82
C ASP A 195 5.78 0.91 -6.50
N GLU A 196 4.49 1.16 -6.22
CA GLU A 196 4.04 1.72 -4.95
C GLU A 196 4.28 0.75 -3.77
N ALA A 197 3.91 -0.53 -3.95
CA ALA A 197 4.16 -1.55 -2.94
C ALA A 197 5.67 -1.76 -2.69
N GLU A 198 6.49 -1.73 -3.75
CA GLU A 198 7.94 -1.89 -3.64
C GLU A 198 8.61 -0.70 -2.95
N ALA A 199 8.13 0.52 -3.20
CA ALA A 199 8.72 1.74 -2.65
C ALA A 199 8.34 1.99 -1.18
N LEU A 200 7.14 1.59 -0.77
CA LEU A 200 6.58 1.96 0.53
C LEU A 200 6.52 0.84 1.54
N ALA A 201 6.25 -0.40 1.10
CA ALA A 201 5.82 -1.43 2.01
C ALA A 201 6.99 -2.17 2.69
N ASP A 202 6.91 -2.31 4.00
CA ASP A 202 7.75 -3.24 4.77
C ASP A 202 7.30 -4.69 4.52
N ARG A 203 6.00 -4.89 4.29
CA ARG A 203 5.39 -6.20 4.03
C ARG A 203 4.26 -6.07 3.03
N VAL A 204 4.19 -7.03 2.10
CA VAL A 204 3.21 -7.10 1.02
C VAL A 204 2.47 -8.42 1.11
N ALA A 205 1.14 -8.38 1.05
CA ALA A 205 0.34 -9.57 0.78
C ALA A 205 -0.32 -9.45 -0.60
N ILE A 206 -0.32 -10.55 -1.36
CA ILE A 206 -0.98 -10.63 -2.67
C ILE A 206 -2.34 -11.28 -2.48
N LEU A 207 -3.40 -10.52 -2.81
CA LEU A 207 -4.79 -10.96 -2.77
C LEU A 207 -5.24 -11.36 -4.17
N GLN A 208 -5.63 -12.63 -4.35
CA GLN A 208 -6.16 -13.15 -5.60
C GLN A 208 -7.32 -14.10 -5.34
N GLY A 209 -8.42 -13.91 -6.07
CA GLY A 209 -9.61 -14.75 -5.94
C GLY A 209 -10.16 -14.86 -4.51
N GLY A 210 -10.06 -13.77 -3.75
CA GLY A 210 -10.57 -13.66 -2.38
C GLY A 210 -9.65 -14.20 -1.29
N SER A 211 -8.49 -14.77 -1.63
CA SER A 211 -7.54 -15.35 -0.68
C SER A 211 -6.16 -14.71 -0.80
N ILE A 212 -5.38 -14.70 0.29
CA ILE A 212 -3.96 -14.31 0.25
C ILE A 212 -3.18 -15.48 -0.33
N VAL A 213 -2.48 -15.23 -1.45
CA VAL A 213 -1.69 -16.23 -2.17
C VAL A 213 -0.20 -16.11 -1.92
N ALA A 214 0.27 -14.97 -1.44
CA ALA A 214 1.63 -14.76 -0.96
C ALA A 214 1.66 -13.64 0.06
N ASP A 215 2.63 -13.68 0.97
CA ASP A 215 2.81 -12.73 2.05
C ASP A 215 4.28 -12.70 2.47
N GLY A 216 4.89 -11.53 2.49
CA GLY A 216 6.29 -11.33 2.87
C GLY A 216 6.77 -9.92 2.55
N SER A 217 8.03 -9.62 2.85
CA SER A 217 8.65 -8.37 2.39
C SER A 217 8.79 -8.36 0.86
N PRO A 218 8.86 -7.18 0.21
CA PRO A 218 9.14 -7.10 -1.23
C PRO A 218 10.35 -7.92 -1.66
N ALA A 219 11.41 -7.91 -0.85
CA ALA A 219 12.64 -8.68 -1.10
C ALA A 219 12.43 -10.20 -1.01
N GLU A 220 11.60 -10.67 -0.08
CA GLU A 220 11.24 -12.09 0.04
C GLU A 220 10.40 -12.55 -1.15
N LEU A 221 9.40 -11.76 -1.54
CA LEU A 221 8.55 -12.09 -2.69
C LEU A 221 9.36 -12.15 -3.98
N LYS A 222 10.29 -11.22 -4.22
CA LYS A 222 11.19 -11.23 -5.40
C LYS A 222 12.07 -12.48 -5.43
N ARG A 223 12.55 -12.97 -4.28
CA ARG A 223 13.35 -14.20 -4.20
C ARG A 223 12.57 -15.47 -4.57
N LEU A 224 11.24 -15.47 -4.48
CA LEU A 224 10.42 -16.63 -4.89
C LEU A 224 10.49 -16.90 -6.41
N VAL A 225 10.83 -15.90 -7.22
CA VAL A 225 10.85 -16.01 -8.69
C VAL A 225 12.24 -16.07 -9.30
N GLY A 226 13.27 -15.92 -8.49
CA GLY A 226 14.67 -16.06 -8.95
C GLY A 226 15.64 -15.22 -8.16
N THR A 227 16.89 -15.42 -8.49
CA THR A 227 18.02 -14.62 -8.01
C THR A 227 18.39 -13.57 -9.06
N GLU A 228 19.20 -12.62 -8.67
CA GLU A 228 19.82 -11.69 -9.61
C GLU A 228 20.59 -12.46 -10.68
N THR A 229 20.52 -12.02 -11.94
CA THR A 229 21.23 -12.67 -13.05
C THR A 229 22.03 -11.65 -13.85
N ALA A 230 23.22 -12.06 -14.32
CA ALA A 230 23.96 -11.35 -15.36
C ALA A 230 23.75 -12.06 -16.69
N ALA A 231 23.25 -11.37 -17.70
CA ALA A 231 23.09 -11.88 -19.04
C ALA A 231 24.12 -11.25 -19.98
N LEU A 232 24.73 -12.07 -20.83
CA LEU A 232 25.56 -11.62 -21.95
C LEU A 232 24.68 -11.48 -23.17
N VAL A 233 24.56 -10.26 -23.69
CA VAL A 233 23.71 -9.94 -24.84
C VAL A 233 24.53 -9.33 -25.98
N ASP A 234 24.14 -9.66 -27.22
CA ASP A 234 24.74 -9.03 -28.41
C ASP A 234 24.10 -7.65 -28.70
N ALA A 235 24.52 -7.04 -29.82
CA ALA A 235 24.01 -5.73 -30.25
C ALA A 235 22.52 -5.76 -30.63
N GLU A 236 22.01 -6.93 -31.02
CA GLU A 236 20.64 -7.21 -31.38
C GLU A 236 19.77 -7.53 -30.17
N GLY A 237 20.36 -7.65 -28.95
CA GLY A 237 19.64 -7.95 -27.69
C GLY A 237 19.43 -9.46 -27.46
N THR A 238 20.08 -10.34 -28.23
CA THR A 238 20.00 -11.79 -28.03
C THR A 238 20.84 -12.23 -26.84
N VAL A 239 20.24 -12.97 -25.92
CA VAL A 239 20.94 -13.54 -24.77
C VAL A 239 21.75 -14.76 -25.20
N HIS A 240 23.07 -14.66 -25.07
CA HIS A 240 24.01 -15.78 -25.39
C HIS A 240 24.25 -16.66 -24.15
N ARG A 241 24.32 -16.04 -22.97
CA ARG A 241 24.56 -16.77 -21.72
C ARG A 241 24.04 -15.96 -20.55
N SER A 242 23.60 -16.64 -19.50
CA SER A 242 23.22 -16.01 -18.24
C SER A 242 23.84 -16.73 -17.04
N PHE A 243 24.10 -15.97 -15.99
CA PHE A 243 24.71 -16.43 -14.73
C PHE A 243 23.82 -16.00 -13.58
N GLU A 244 23.56 -16.91 -12.65
CA GLU A 244 22.93 -16.55 -11.38
C GLU A 244 23.94 -15.84 -10.49
N LEU A 245 23.51 -14.74 -9.85
CA LEU A 245 24.29 -13.94 -8.94
C LEU A 245 23.67 -13.97 -7.54
N ASP A 246 24.52 -13.82 -6.52
CA ASP A 246 24.07 -13.71 -5.13
C ASP A 246 23.97 -12.25 -4.64
N GLY A 247 24.04 -11.28 -5.58
CA GLY A 247 24.00 -9.85 -5.30
C GLY A 247 25.34 -9.27 -4.84
N THR A 248 26.39 -10.07 -4.75
CA THR A 248 27.73 -9.59 -4.36
C THR A 248 28.62 -9.27 -5.56
N ALA A 249 29.51 -8.28 -5.43
CA ALA A 249 30.52 -7.98 -6.44
C ALA A 249 31.41 -9.20 -6.72
N HIS A 250 31.66 -10.05 -5.72
CA HIS A 250 32.45 -11.27 -5.88
C HIS A 250 31.78 -12.31 -6.77
N SER A 251 30.43 -12.46 -6.70
CA SER A 251 29.71 -13.39 -7.59
C SER A 251 29.73 -12.90 -9.03
N LEU A 252 29.62 -11.59 -9.25
CA LEU A 252 29.75 -10.98 -10.57
C LEU A 252 31.17 -11.16 -11.11
N GLU A 253 32.22 -10.91 -10.30
CA GLU A 253 33.60 -11.13 -10.68
C GLU A 253 33.84 -12.59 -11.12
N ARG A 254 33.34 -13.56 -10.36
CA ARG A 254 33.45 -14.99 -10.71
C ARG A 254 32.75 -15.32 -12.03
N ALA A 255 31.54 -14.74 -12.26
CA ALA A 255 30.80 -14.93 -13.49
C ALA A 255 31.60 -14.40 -14.71
N LEU A 256 32.22 -13.22 -14.59
CA LEU A 256 32.94 -12.55 -15.66
C LEU A 256 34.37 -13.13 -15.86
N HIS A 257 34.95 -13.74 -14.83
CA HIS A 257 36.31 -14.28 -14.91
C HIS A 257 36.46 -15.43 -15.92
N ASN A 258 35.39 -16.21 -16.12
CA ASN A 258 35.36 -17.40 -16.96
C ASN A 258 34.80 -17.15 -18.37
N LEU A 259 34.81 -15.90 -18.86
CA LEU A 259 34.36 -15.55 -20.21
C LEU A 259 35.42 -15.90 -21.25
N SER A 260 35.00 -16.50 -22.38
CA SER A 260 35.80 -16.64 -23.57
C SER A 260 36.11 -15.29 -24.22
N GLU A 261 37.11 -15.23 -25.11
CA GLU A 261 37.45 -13.98 -25.83
C GLU A 261 36.23 -13.43 -26.60
N ALA A 262 35.46 -14.30 -27.24
CA ALA A 262 34.25 -13.90 -27.96
C ALA A 262 33.12 -13.36 -27.05
N GLU A 263 33.04 -13.86 -25.83
CA GLU A 263 32.03 -13.40 -24.85
C GLU A 263 32.39 -12.07 -24.19
N ARG A 264 33.69 -11.67 -24.21
CA ARG A 264 34.14 -10.39 -23.63
C ARG A 264 33.71 -9.17 -24.41
N ASP A 265 33.34 -9.34 -25.68
CA ASP A 265 32.81 -8.27 -26.52
C ASP A 265 31.32 -8.10 -26.39
N LEU A 266 30.64 -9.03 -25.67
CA LEU A 266 29.18 -8.94 -25.39
C LEU A 266 28.88 -7.94 -24.26
N ARG A 267 27.69 -7.35 -24.32
CA ARG A 267 27.19 -6.46 -23.28
C ARG A 267 26.74 -7.27 -22.09
N VAL A 268 27.07 -6.81 -20.88
CA VAL A 268 26.54 -7.38 -19.63
C VAL A 268 25.27 -6.62 -19.22
N GLU A 269 24.15 -7.33 -19.13
CA GLU A 269 22.91 -6.83 -18.57
C GLU A 269 22.64 -7.52 -17.23
N LEU A 270 22.56 -6.71 -16.16
CA LEU A 270 22.13 -7.19 -14.85
C LEU A 270 20.60 -7.16 -14.80
N ARG A 271 19.98 -8.29 -14.44
CA ARG A 271 18.56 -8.41 -14.23
C ARG A 271 18.30 -8.80 -12.78
N THR A 272 17.71 -7.88 -12.05
CA THR A 272 17.22 -8.13 -10.71
C THR A 272 15.73 -8.43 -10.80
N PRO A 273 15.21 -9.52 -10.21
CA PRO A 273 13.79 -9.81 -10.18
C PRO A 273 13.03 -8.61 -9.62
N THR A 274 11.96 -8.24 -10.29
CA THR A 274 11.05 -7.17 -9.87
C THR A 274 9.87 -7.74 -9.09
N LEU A 275 9.13 -6.88 -8.39
CA LEU A 275 7.88 -7.30 -7.77
C LEU A 275 6.82 -7.65 -8.83
N ASP A 276 6.93 -7.10 -10.06
CA ASP A 276 6.10 -7.48 -11.21
C ASP A 276 6.33 -8.94 -11.60
N ASP A 277 7.60 -9.38 -11.68
CA ASP A 277 7.94 -10.76 -11.99
C ASP A 277 7.36 -11.71 -10.93
N ALA A 278 7.52 -11.34 -9.65
CA ALA A 278 6.98 -12.10 -8.53
C ALA A 278 5.44 -12.18 -8.60
N PHE A 279 4.77 -11.07 -8.82
CA PHE A 279 3.32 -11.01 -8.93
C PHE A 279 2.79 -11.90 -10.06
N ILE A 280 3.37 -11.80 -11.25
CA ILE A 280 2.97 -12.60 -12.42
C ILE A 280 3.18 -14.10 -12.15
N ALA A 281 4.32 -14.49 -11.60
CA ALA A 281 4.61 -15.91 -11.34
C ALA A 281 3.68 -16.50 -10.28
N ILE A 282 3.47 -15.79 -9.17
CA ILE A 282 2.61 -16.23 -8.06
C ILE A 282 1.15 -16.34 -8.51
N THR A 283 0.66 -15.34 -9.26
CA THR A 283 -0.73 -15.33 -9.71
C THR A 283 -1.02 -16.43 -10.74
N ARG A 284 -0.09 -16.70 -11.69
CA ARG A 284 -0.21 -17.81 -12.64
C ARG A 284 -0.22 -19.17 -11.95
N ALA A 285 0.73 -19.41 -11.05
CA ALA A 285 0.78 -20.68 -10.31
C ALA A 285 -0.51 -20.93 -9.52
N THR A 286 -1.13 -19.88 -8.98
CA THR A 286 -2.40 -19.99 -8.26
C THR A 286 -3.57 -20.30 -9.20
N GLU A 287 -3.59 -19.75 -10.41
CA GLU A 287 -4.63 -20.06 -11.42
C GLU A 287 -4.52 -21.48 -11.90
N GLU A 288 -3.31 -21.97 -12.20
CA GLU A 288 -3.06 -23.35 -12.61
C GLU A 288 -3.44 -24.37 -11.52
N ALA A 289 -3.24 -24.05 -10.25
CA ALA A 289 -3.61 -24.90 -9.13
C ALA A 289 -5.13 -24.96 -8.88
N ARG A 290 -5.91 -24.01 -9.42
CA ARG A 290 -7.37 -23.93 -9.28
C ARG A 290 -8.12 -24.51 -10.49
N ALA A 291 -7.44 -24.73 -11.62
CA ALA A 291 -7.99 -25.28 -12.86
C ALA A 291 -8.00 -26.81 -12.88
#